data_18b10bbda62d92195137d84975081c05
#
_entry.id   18b10bbda62d92195137d84975081c05
#
_cell.length_a   1.000
_cell.length_b   1.000
_cell.length_c   1.000
_cell.angle_alpha   90.00
_cell.angle_beta   90.00
_cell.angle_gamma   90.00
#
_symmetry.space_group_name_H-M   'P 1'
#
loop_
_entity.id
_entity.type
_entity.pdbx_description
1 polymer ?
#
loop_
_entity_poly.entity_id
_entity_poly.type
_entity_poly.pdbx_seq_one_letter_code
_entity_poly.pdbx_strand_id
1 'polypeptide(L)'
;MPNSSASDVLDFDRFTAALDLSQTEICRALYRANPQMIRIKKERVAVRNLTRVIDATLHLANRRGFAAMSMRALCREAGLSMGGLYALIQNKDDLVGLIQSHGFMLTRQ
;
A
#
# COMPACT_ATOMS: atom_id res chain seq x y z
N MET A 1 -33.07 17.19 9.49
CA MET A 1 -31.90 16.30 9.42
C MET A 1 -31.31 15.99 10.75
N PRO A 2 -32.09 15.73 11.65
CA PRO A 2 -31.64 15.64 13.04
C PRO A 2 -30.59 14.54 13.26
N ASN A 3 -30.62 13.50 12.48
CA ASN A 3 -29.72 12.40 12.72
C ASN A 3 -28.52 12.37 11.84
N SER A 4 -28.33 13.41 11.05
CA SER A 4 -27.30 13.34 10.04
C SER A 4 -25.93 13.12 10.61
N SER A 5 -25.61 13.70 11.77
CA SER A 5 -24.25 13.55 12.31
C SER A 5 -23.96 12.10 12.71
N ALA A 6 -24.90 11.41 13.33
CA ALA A 6 -24.69 10.01 13.69
C ALA A 6 -24.64 9.12 12.46
N SER A 7 -25.54 9.37 11.50
CA SER A 7 -25.52 8.63 10.25
C SER A 7 -24.23 8.88 9.46
N ASP A 8 -23.78 10.12 9.47
CA ASP A 8 -22.54 10.48 8.76
C ASP A 8 -21.35 9.75 9.35
N VAL A 9 -21.27 9.63 10.67
CA VAL A 9 -20.19 8.92 11.32
C VAL A 9 -20.21 7.44 10.94
N LEU A 10 -21.38 6.82 10.97
CA LEU A 10 -21.51 5.41 10.59
C LEU A 10 -21.16 5.19 9.12
N ASP A 11 -21.59 6.09 8.25
CA ASP A 11 -21.31 5.98 6.83
C ASP A 11 -19.82 6.17 6.58
N PHE A 12 -19.17 7.09 7.30
CA PHE A 12 -17.74 7.30 7.18
C PHE A 12 -16.97 6.05 7.62
N ASP A 13 -17.38 5.42 8.72
CA ASP A 13 -16.73 4.20 9.19
C ASP A 13 -16.87 3.07 8.18
N ARG A 14 -18.04 2.92 7.57
CA ARG A 14 -18.26 1.92 6.54
C ARG A 14 -17.40 2.21 5.32
N PHE A 15 -17.31 3.46 4.94
CA PHE A 15 -16.51 3.88 3.79
C PHE A 15 -15.03 3.58 4.04
N THR A 16 -14.54 3.91 5.24
CA THR A 16 -13.16 3.65 5.61
C THR A 16 -12.85 2.16 5.61
N ALA A 17 -13.76 1.34 6.17
CA ALA A 17 -13.58 -0.11 6.19
C ALA A 17 -13.57 -0.68 4.77
N ALA A 18 -14.43 -0.16 3.90
CA ALA A 18 -14.47 -0.61 2.51
C ALA A 18 -13.20 -0.26 1.77
N LEU A 19 -12.62 0.91 2.03
CA LEU A 19 -11.34 1.31 1.44
C LEU A 19 -10.22 0.38 1.90
N ASP A 20 -10.20 0.03 3.19
CA ASP A 20 -9.18 -0.86 3.73
C ASP A 20 -9.27 -2.24 3.09
N LEU A 21 -10.47 -2.77 2.94
CA LEU A 21 -10.69 -4.06 2.29
C LEU A 21 -10.26 -4.01 0.83
N SER A 22 -10.61 -2.93 0.14
CA SER A 22 -10.26 -2.75 -1.25
C SER A 22 -8.75 -2.70 -1.43
N GLN A 23 -8.05 -1.99 -0.54
CA GLN A 23 -6.60 -1.91 -0.59
C GLN A 23 -5.96 -3.27 -0.32
N THR A 24 -6.49 -4.02 0.62
CA THR A 24 -5.99 -5.36 0.91
C THR A 24 -6.15 -6.27 -0.31
N GLU A 25 -7.29 -6.20 -0.98
CA GLU A 25 -7.52 -7.00 -2.17
C GLU A 25 -6.60 -6.62 -3.32
N ILE A 26 -6.36 -5.32 -3.49
CA ILE A 26 -5.44 -4.84 -4.51
C ILE A 26 -4.03 -5.35 -4.22
N CYS A 27 -3.59 -5.28 -2.97
CA CYS A 27 -2.28 -5.77 -2.59
C CYS A 27 -2.15 -7.27 -2.76
N ARG A 28 -3.23 -8.01 -2.51
CA ARG A 28 -3.24 -9.45 -2.77
C ARG A 28 -3.09 -9.74 -4.26
N ALA A 29 -3.78 -8.98 -5.09
CA ALA A 29 -3.65 -9.14 -6.54
C ALA A 29 -2.24 -8.80 -7.01
N LEU A 30 -1.64 -7.75 -6.46
CA LEU A 30 -0.26 -7.38 -6.77
C LEU A 30 0.71 -8.47 -6.37
N TYR A 31 0.49 -9.07 -5.21
CA TYR A 31 1.32 -10.18 -4.74
C TYR A 31 1.26 -11.34 -5.73
N ARG A 32 0.05 -11.72 -6.14
CA ARG A 32 -0.14 -12.85 -7.04
C ARG A 32 0.37 -12.57 -8.45
N ALA A 33 0.37 -11.31 -8.84
CA ALA A 33 0.84 -10.92 -10.17
C ALA A 33 2.36 -10.80 -10.27
N ASN A 34 3.07 -10.78 -9.13
CA ASN A 34 4.51 -10.56 -9.11
C ASN A 34 5.26 -11.64 -8.32
N PRO A 35 5.08 -12.92 -8.68
CA PRO A 35 5.67 -14.01 -7.89
C PRO A 35 7.19 -14.04 -7.90
N GLN A 36 7.82 -13.50 -8.94
CA GLN A 36 9.27 -13.50 -9.04
C GLN A 36 9.90 -12.34 -8.29
N MET A 37 9.20 -11.21 -8.23
CA MET A 37 9.70 -10.04 -7.54
C MET A 37 9.51 -10.15 -6.04
N ILE A 38 8.32 -10.59 -5.61
CA ILE A 38 7.98 -10.68 -4.20
C ILE A 38 8.37 -12.06 -3.68
N ARG A 39 9.37 -12.08 -2.79
CA ARG A 39 9.99 -13.32 -2.33
C ARG A 39 9.39 -13.88 -1.05
N ILE A 40 8.39 -13.22 -0.51
CA ILE A 40 7.73 -13.67 0.72
C ILE A 40 6.73 -14.77 0.34
N LYS A 41 6.87 -15.94 0.94
CA LYS A 41 6.04 -17.09 0.61
C LYS A 41 4.66 -17.04 1.25
N LYS A 42 4.56 -16.47 2.45
CA LYS A 42 3.28 -16.36 3.14
C LYS A 42 2.52 -15.16 2.62
N GLU A 43 1.46 -15.41 1.88
CA GLU A 43 0.66 -14.37 1.26
C GLU A 43 0.20 -13.33 2.27
N ARG A 44 -0.27 -13.76 3.44
CA ARG A 44 -0.77 -12.86 4.47
C ARG A 44 0.30 -11.86 4.91
N VAL A 45 1.52 -12.33 5.11
CA VAL A 45 2.64 -11.45 5.49
C VAL A 45 3.01 -10.52 4.34
N ALA A 46 3.08 -11.06 3.13
CA ALA A 46 3.43 -10.27 1.95
C ALA A 46 2.41 -9.15 1.71
N VAL A 47 1.13 -9.48 1.79
CA VAL A 47 0.06 -8.50 1.58
C VAL A 47 0.10 -7.40 2.64
N ARG A 48 0.30 -7.78 3.89
CA ARG A 48 0.39 -6.81 4.99
C ARG A 48 1.57 -5.86 4.77
N ASN A 49 2.74 -6.41 4.47
CA ASN A 49 3.94 -5.60 4.27
C ASN A 49 3.84 -4.75 3.02
N LEU A 50 3.24 -5.29 1.97
CA LEU A 50 3.03 -4.55 0.73
C LEU A 50 2.11 -3.35 0.96
N THR A 51 1.05 -3.53 1.73
CA THR A 51 0.15 -2.45 2.10
C THR A 51 0.92 -1.34 2.84
N ARG A 52 1.77 -1.73 3.79
CA ARG A 52 2.59 -0.77 4.53
C ARG A 52 3.54 0.00 3.61
N VAL A 53 4.14 -0.69 2.66
CA VAL A 53 5.07 -0.06 1.73
C VAL A 53 4.35 0.94 0.82
N ILE A 54 3.18 0.57 0.32
CA ILE A 54 2.42 1.47 -0.55
C ILE A 54 1.96 2.70 0.22
N ASP A 55 1.42 2.52 1.42
CA ASP A 55 1.00 3.64 2.26
C ASP A 55 2.16 4.56 2.57
N ALA A 56 3.30 3.99 2.95
CA ALA A 56 4.49 4.77 3.27
C ALA A 56 4.99 5.53 2.06
N THR A 57 4.97 4.90 0.89
CA THR A 57 5.41 5.54 -0.35
C THR A 57 4.56 6.75 -0.67
N LEU A 58 3.24 6.58 -0.61
CA LEU A 58 2.31 7.67 -0.91
C LEU A 58 2.49 8.81 0.08
N HIS A 59 2.67 8.48 1.35
CA HIS A 59 2.86 9.47 2.40
C HIS A 59 4.14 10.27 2.19
N LEU A 60 5.26 9.58 1.92
CA LEU A 60 6.54 10.24 1.72
C LEU A 60 6.57 11.03 0.42
N ALA A 61 5.99 10.50 -0.65
CA ALA A 61 5.94 11.19 -1.93
C ALA A 61 5.14 12.48 -1.82
N ASN A 62 4.07 12.46 -1.03
CA ASN A 62 3.24 13.63 -0.83
C ASN A 62 3.96 14.72 -0.04
N ARG A 63 4.86 14.33 0.87
CA ARG A 63 5.59 15.28 1.71
C ARG A 63 6.86 15.80 1.06
N ARG A 64 7.60 14.95 0.36
CA ARG A 64 8.95 15.28 -0.13
C ARG A 64 9.13 15.07 -1.62
N GLY A 65 8.15 14.51 -2.29
CA GLY A 65 8.28 14.09 -3.67
C GLY A 65 8.97 12.73 -3.78
N PHE A 66 8.62 12.01 -4.81
CA PHE A 66 9.10 10.63 -4.98
C PHE A 66 10.62 10.57 -5.19
N ALA A 67 11.15 11.55 -5.94
CA ALA A 67 12.58 11.56 -6.26
C ALA A 67 13.47 11.70 -5.03
N ALA A 68 13.00 12.41 -4.00
CA ALA A 68 13.75 12.63 -2.78
C ALA A 68 13.66 11.48 -1.79
N MET A 69 12.79 10.52 -2.05
CA MET A 69 12.58 9.39 -1.15
C MET A 69 13.67 8.35 -1.33
N SER A 70 14.30 7.94 -0.21
CA SER A 70 15.28 6.86 -0.24
C SER A 70 14.62 5.56 0.22
N MET A 71 15.25 4.43 -0.14
CA MET A 71 14.78 3.12 0.34
C MET A 71 14.84 3.03 1.86
N ARG A 72 15.85 3.66 2.46
CA ARG A 72 15.99 3.68 3.91
C ARG A 72 14.87 4.46 4.57
N ALA A 73 14.51 5.61 4.01
CA ALA A 73 13.39 6.40 4.52
C ALA A 73 12.09 5.62 4.40
N LEU A 74 11.94 4.88 3.30
CA LEU A 74 10.77 4.05 3.08
C LEU A 74 10.65 2.95 4.13
N CYS A 75 11.77 2.28 4.45
CA CYS A 75 11.80 1.27 5.51
C CYS A 75 11.32 1.84 6.83
N ARG A 76 11.83 3.03 7.16
CA ARG A 76 11.51 3.68 8.43
C ARG A 76 10.03 4.02 8.50
N GLU A 77 9.51 4.58 7.43
CA GLU A 77 8.10 4.97 7.38
C GLU A 77 7.18 3.76 7.40
N ALA A 78 7.55 2.69 6.69
CA ALA A 78 6.74 1.48 6.60
C ALA A 78 6.86 0.59 7.84
N GLY A 79 7.86 0.84 8.68
CA GLY A 79 8.10 0.00 9.85
C GLY A 79 8.67 -1.36 9.50
N LEU A 80 9.48 -1.43 8.45
CA LEU A 80 10.10 -2.66 7.99
C LEU A 80 11.62 -2.55 8.07
N SER A 81 12.28 -3.71 8.20
CA SER A 81 13.73 -3.78 8.05
C SER A 81 14.08 -3.67 6.56
N MET A 82 15.35 -3.40 6.29
CA MET A 82 15.82 -3.38 4.89
C MET A 82 15.60 -4.75 4.24
N GLY A 83 15.86 -5.83 4.98
CA GLY A 83 15.62 -7.16 4.45
C GLY A 83 14.14 -7.41 4.14
N GLY A 84 13.27 -6.92 5.00
CA GLY A 84 11.83 -7.03 4.77
C GLY A 84 11.39 -6.28 3.53
N LEU A 85 11.95 -5.09 3.32
CA LEU A 85 11.63 -4.31 2.13
C LEU A 85 12.16 -4.98 0.87
N TYR A 86 13.40 -5.47 0.90
CA TYR A 86 14.01 -6.11 -0.27
C TYR A 86 13.40 -7.47 -0.59
N ALA A 87 12.61 -8.03 0.32
CA ALA A 87 11.82 -9.22 0.02
C ALA A 87 10.61 -8.88 -0.85
N LEU A 88 10.25 -7.61 -0.93
CA LEU A 88 9.11 -7.15 -1.73
C LEU A 88 9.54 -6.51 -3.04
N ILE A 89 10.56 -5.66 -2.98
CA ILE A 89 11.05 -4.90 -4.15
C ILE A 89 12.56 -4.89 -4.12
N GLN A 90 13.18 -4.80 -5.30
CA GLN A 90 14.63 -4.78 -5.42
C GLN A 90 15.19 -3.37 -5.52
N ASN A 91 14.39 -2.45 -6.05
CA ASN A 91 14.82 -1.06 -6.27
C ASN A 91 13.60 -0.17 -6.41
N LYS A 92 13.86 1.12 -6.64
CA LYS A 92 12.77 2.10 -6.77
C LYS A 92 11.95 1.89 -8.04
N ASP A 93 12.53 1.34 -9.09
CA ASP A 93 11.78 1.08 -10.32
C ASP A 93 10.69 0.03 -10.09
N ASP A 94 10.99 -1.00 -9.30
CA ASP A 94 10.00 -1.99 -8.90
C ASP A 94 8.87 -1.31 -8.13
N LEU A 95 9.23 -0.39 -7.25
CA LEU A 95 8.26 0.35 -6.46
C LEU A 95 7.35 1.19 -7.34
N VAL A 96 7.92 1.87 -8.33
CA VAL A 96 7.14 2.67 -9.28
C VAL A 96 6.12 1.78 -9.99
N GLY A 97 6.56 0.60 -10.43
CA GLY A 97 5.68 -0.34 -11.11
C GLY A 97 4.52 -0.77 -10.23
N LEU A 98 4.80 -1.06 -8.96
CA LEU A 98 3.74 -1.45 -8.02
C LEU A 98 2.75 -0.30 -7.79
N ILE A 99 3.26 0.91 -7.61
CA ILE A 99 2.40 2.06 -7.36
C ILE A 99 1.51 2.36 -8.57
N GLN A 100 2.06 2.26 -9.77
CA GLN A 100 1.28 2.46 -10.99
C GLN A 100 0.19 1.40 -11.12
N SER A 101 0.52 0.15 -10.86
CA SER A 101 -0.46 -0.93 -10.89
C SER A 101 -1.54 -0.74 -9.85
N HIS A 102 -1.15 -0.32 -8.64
CA HIS A 102 -2.08 -0.05 -7.55
C HIS A 102 -3.06 1.07 -7.95
N GLY A 103 -2.52 2.17 -8.49
CA GLY A 103 -3.34 3.29 -8.93
C GLY A 103 -4.30 2.90 -10.03
N PHE A 104 -3.83 2.09 -10.98
CA PHE A 104 -4.66 1.60 -12.07
C PHE A 104 -5.83 0.76 -11.52
N MET A 105 -5.56 -0.11 -10.57
CA MET A 105 -6.60 -0.94 -9.98
C MET A 105 -7.61 -0.10 -9.19
N LEU A 106 -7.14 0.94 -8.49
CA LEU A 106 -8.01 1.84 -7.77
C LEU A 106 -8.97 2.57 -8.71
N THR A 107 -8.45 3.05 -9.84
CA THR A 107 -9.29 3.81 -10.78
C THR A 107 -10.33 2.94 -11.47
N ARG A 108 -10.11 1.65 -11.53
CA ARG A 108 -11.06 0.75 -12.16
C ARG A 108 -12.22 0.37 -11.24
N GLN A 109 -12.07 0.61 -9.97
CA GLN A 109 -13.13 0.38 -9.01
C GLN A 109 -14.05 1.59 -8.94
#